data_fe1d85fd96eab84571cff574d756a081
#
_entry.id   fe1d85fd96eab84571cff574d756a081
#
_cell.length_a   1.000
_cell.length_b   1.000
_cell.length_c   1.000
_cell.angle_alpha   90.00
_cell.angle_beta   90.00
_cell.angle_gamma   90.00
#
_symmetry.space_group_name_H-M   'P 1'
#
loop_
_entity.id
_entity.type
_entity.pdbx_description
1 polymer ?
#
loop_
_entity_poly.entity_id
_entity_poly.type
_entity_poly.pdbx_seq_one_letter_code
_entity_poly.pdbx_strand_id
1 'polypeptide(L)'
;MKRYTSCATKWLAILTIISVAVLIAGIICIFAHSSNVGLQVGLTMSGGLMSILFLSCFFAEKSRYLTIDDEKIVLPRGANINEKTSFSRTIINTNEIHSIKSELHKGDGIIAKDTLFHTLTLNDGTRIKFTLYAYGKDAEDEILAAMKKLI
;
A
#
# COMPACT_ATOMS: atom_id res chain seq x y z
N MET A 1 18.24 5.17 -7.63
CA MET A 1 16.96 4.44 -7.50
C MET A 1 16.43 4.53 -6.09
N LYS A 2 15.26 5.13 -5.86
CA LYS A 2 14.60 5.29 -4.56
C LYS A 2 13.29 4.52 -4.56
N ARG A 3 13.02 3.76 -3.48
CA ARG A 3 11.84 2.91 -3.36
C ARG A 3 10.97 3.33 -2.18
N TYR A 4 9.70 3.58 -2.43
CA TYR A 4 8.70 3.95 -1.43
C TYR A 4 7.70 2.83 -1.24
N THR A 5 7.42 2.50 0.01
CA THR A 5 6.43 1.48 0.40
C THR A 5 5.25 2.13 1.12
N SER A 6 4.07 1.54 0.99
CA SER A 6 2.85 2.02 1.63
C SER A 6 2.98 2.03 3.17
N CYS A 7 2.35 3.01 3.81
CA CYS A 7 2.23 3.08 5.27
C CYS A 7 1.48 1.89 5.86
N ALA A 8 0.55 1.29 5.11
CA ALA A 8 -0.18 0.11 5.54
C ALA A 8 0.72 -1.10 5.80
N THR A 9 1.88 -1.20 5.12
CA THR A 9 2.84 -2.30 5.30
C THR A 9 3.31 -2.41 6.75
N LYS A 10 3.56 -1.29 7.43
CA LYS A 10 4.00 -1.29 8.84
C LYS A 10 2.89 -1.81 9.77
N TRP A 11 1.67 -1.34 9.59
CA TRP A 11 0.52 -1.77 10.38
C TRP A 11 0.19 -3.25 10.16
N LEU A 12 0.25 -3.73 8.92
CA LEU A 12 0.04 -5.13 8.60
C LEU A 12 1.11 -6.03 9.22
N ALA A 13 2.37 -5.57 9.28
CA ALA A 13 3.43 -6.30 9.99
C ALA A 13 3.12 -6.44 11.48
N ILE A 14 2.69 -5.35 12.15
CA ILE A 14 2.32 -5.37 13.57
C ILE A 14 1.14 -6.33 13.81
N LEU A 15 0.08 -6.24 13.01
CA LEU A 15 -1.09 -7.10 13.10
C LEU A 15 -0.73 -8.57 12.88
N THR A 16 0.18 -8.87 11.96
CA THR A 16 0.69 -10.22 11.72
C THR A 16 1.41 -10.74 12.97
N ILE A 17 2.27 -9.94 13.59
CA ILE A 17 2.99 -10.35 14.82
C ILE A 17 2.00 -10.64 15.95
N ILE A 18 1.00 -9.78 16.15
CA ILE A 18 -0.02 -9.96 17.19
C ILE A 18 -0.81 -11.25 16.95
N SER A 19 -1.25 -11.51 15.70
CA SER A 19 -2.04 -12.70 15.39
C SER A 19 -1.24 -13.99 15.55
N VAL A 20 0.05 -13.98 15.23
CA VAL A 20 0.96 -15.11 15.48
C VAL A 20 1.14 -15.34 16.98
N ALA A 21 1.26 -14.29 17.79
CA ALA A 21 1.34 -14.41 19.24
C ALA A 21 0.07 -15.04 19.85
N VAL A 22 -1.13 -14.66 19.33
CA VAL A 22 -2.40 -15.28 19.74
C VAL A 22 -2.45 -16.77 19.35
N LEU A 23 -1.97 -17.12 18.17
CA LEU A 23 -1.89 -18.51 17.71
C LEU A 23 -0.97 -19.34 18.65
N ILE A 24 0.21 -18.80 18.97
CA ILE A 24 1.17 -19.45 19.88
C ILE A 24 0.55 -19.64 21.28
N ALA A 25 -0.15 -18.62 21.79
CA ALA A 25 -0.85 -18.73 23.08
C ALA A 25 -1.90 -19.84 23.06
N GLY A 26 -2.68 -19.98 21.97
CA GLY A 26 -3.63 -21.08 21.80
C GLY A 26 -2.95 -22.46 21.83
N ILE A 27 -1.83 -22.60 21.13
CA ILE A 27 -1.05 -23.84 21.09
C ILE A 27 -0.51 -24.16 22.49
N ILE A 28 0.03 -23.18 23.23
CA ILE A 28 0.51 -23.37 24.60
C ILE A 28 -0.64 -23.85 25.52
N CYS A 29 -1.84 -23.27 25.40
CA CYS A 29 -3.01 -23.69 26.17
C CYS A 29 -3.37 -25.18 25.93
N ILE A 30 -3.20 -25.67 24.69
CA ILE A 30 -3.41 -27.08 24.36
C ILE A 30 -2.40 -27.96 25.09
N PHE A 31 -1.11 -27.64 25.02
CA PHE A 31 -0.05 -28.41 25.65
C PHE A 31 -0.09 -28.33 27.18
N ALA A 32 -0.54 -27.21 27.74
CA ALA A 32 -0.72 -27.03 29.18
C ALA A 32 -1.97 -27.76 29.74
N HIS A 33 -2.68 -28.54 28.91
CA HIS A 33 -3.90 -29.27 29.30
C HIS A 33 -4.93 -28.38 30.02
N SER A 34 -5.11 -27.14 29.52
CA SER A 34 -6.11 -26.25 30.07
C SER A 34 -7.49 -26.91 30.04
N SER A 35 -8.27 -26.83 31.10
CA SER A 35 -9.62 -27.41 31.16
C SER A 35 -10.62 -26.69 30.26
N ASN A 36 -10.29 -25.50 29.76
CA ASN A 36 -11.18 -24.71 28.92
C ASN A 36 -10.94 -24.95 27.41
N VAL A 37 -11.60 -25.98 26.89
CA VAL A 37 -11.51 -26.36 25.45
C VAL A 37 -11.97 -25.23 24.53
N GLY A 38 -12.97 -24.44 24.93
CA GLY A 38 -13.44 -23.30 24.15
C GLY A 38 -12.35 -22.23 23.97
N LEU A 39 -11.58 -21.96 25.01
CA LEU A 39 -10.46 -21.01 24.94
C LEU A 39 -9.35 -21.52 24.00
N GLN A 40 -8.98 -22.81 24.13
CA GLN A 40 -7.97 -23.43 23.26
C GLN A 40 -8.33 -23.34 21.78
N VAL A 41 -9.55 -23.78 21.43
CA VAL A 41 -10.04 -23.76 20.05
C VAL A 41 -10.18 -22.32 19.57
N GLY A 42 -10.76 -21.44 20.38
CA GLY A 42 -10.96 -20.03 20.01
C GLY A 42 -9.65 -19.30 19.68
N LEU A 43 -8.65 -19.41 20.55
CA LEU A 43 -7.34 -18.76 20.33
C LEU A 43 -6.61 -19.38 19.13
N THR A 44 -6.61 -20.69 18.98
CA THR A 44 -5.88 -21.36 17.90
C THR A 44 -6.51 -21.08 16.54
N MET A 45 -7.83 -21.17 16.42
CA MET A 45 -8.50 -20.92 15.17
C MET A 45 -8.46 -19.43 14.79
N SER A 46 -8.78 -18.52 15.73
CA SER A 46 -8.76 -17.08 15.44
C SER A 46 -7.34 -16.60 15.12
N GLY A 47 -6.34 -17.00 15.91
CA GLY A 47 -4.95 -16.66 15.67
C GLY A 47 -4.44 -17.20 14.34
N GLY A 48 -4.79 -18.46 13.99
CA GLY A 48 -4.40 -19.09 12.73
C GLY A 48 -5.00 -18.39 11.51
N LEU A 49 -6.32 -18.19 11.50
CA LEU A 49 -7.01 -17.52 10.41
C LEU A 49 -6.52 -16.07 10.21
N MET A 50 -6.41 -15.31 11.30
CA MET A 50 -5.92 -13.93 11.24
C MET A 50 -4.46 -13.86 10.80
N SER A 51 -3.60 -14.81 11.22
CA SER A 51 -2.20 -14.88 10.77
C SER A 51 -2.11 -15.06 9.26
N ILE A 52 -2.87 -15.98 8.68
CA ILE A 52 -2.90 -16.22 7.23
C ILE A 52 -3.39 -14.98 6.50
N LEU A 53 -4.47 -14.36 6.98
CA LEU A 53 -5.07 -13.18 6.37
C LEU A 53 -4.09 -11.99 6.38
N PHE A 54 -3.55 -11.63 7.55
CA PHE A 54 -2.65 -10.48 7.65
C PHE A 54 -1.31 -10.72 6.95
N LEU A 55 -0.79 -11.93 6.97
CA LEU A 55 0.43 -12.28 6.24
C LEU A 55 0.22 -12.15 4.73
N SER A 56 -0.90 -12.63 4.21
CA SER A 56 -1.25 -12.51 2.80
C SER A 56 -1.41 -11.04 2.39
N CYS A 57 -2.11 -10.24 3.19
CA CYS A 57 -2.26 -8.80 2.99
C CYS A 57 -0.90 -8.08 3.06
N PHE A 58 -0.04 -8.45 4.00
CA PHE A 58 1.30 -7.89 4.15
C PHE A 58 2.16 -8.11 2.89
N PHE A 59 2.20 -9.34 2.36
CA PHE A 59 2.95 -9.61 1.14
C PHE A 59 2.35 -8.91 -0.08
N ALA A 60 1.02 -8.85 -0.20
CA ALA A 60 0.34 -8.12 -1.26
C ALA A 60 0.70 -6.63 -1.21
N GLU A 61 0.64 -6.01 -0.03
CA GLU A 61 0.95 -4.59 0.15
C GLU A 61 2.46 -4.29 -0.02
N LYS A 62 3.33 -5.16 0.48
CA LYS A 62 4.78 -5.05 0.28
C LYS A 62 5.17 -5.10 -1.21
N SER A 63 4.38 -5.79 -2.04
CA SER A 63 4.59 -5.81 -3.50
C SER A 63 4.16 -4.51 -4.20
N ARG A 64 3.35 -3.67 -3.53
CA ARG A 64 2.89 -2.36 -4.02
C ARG A 64 3.89 -1.29 -3.62
N TYR A 65 4.91 -1.12 -4.40
CA TYR A 65 5.90 -0.07 -4.18
C TYR A 65 6.01 0.85 -5.39
N LEU A 66 6.27 2.11 -5.12
CA LEU A 66 6.61 3.12 -6.10
C LEU A 66 8.12 3.22 -6.17
N THR A 67 8.67 3.27 -7.36
CA THR A 67 10.11 3.44 -7.58
C THR A 67 10.35 4.68 -8.44
N ILE A 68 11.32 5.49 -8.02
CA ILE A 68 11.80 6.65 -8.78
C ILE A 68 13.29 6.42 -9.06
N ASP A 69 13.64 6.48 -10.31
CA ASP A 69 14.99 6.43 -10.81
C ASP A 69 15.21 7.57 -11.78
N ASP A 70 16.44 7.90 -12.12
CA ASP A 70 16.77 9.00 -13.03
C ASP A 70 16.20 8.77 -14.44
N GLU A 71 16.03 7.51 -14.84
CA GLU A 71 15.52 7.13 -16.16
C GLU A 71 14.02 6.80 -16.19
N LYS A 72 13.44 6.35 -15.06
CA LYS A 72 12.06 5.86 -15.03
C LYS A 72 11.38 6.00 -13.68
N ILE A 73 10.07 6.19 -13.76
CA ILE A 73 9.14 6.12 -12.62
C ILE A 73 8.28 4.86 -12.80
N VAL A 74 8.24 4.01 -11.77
CA VAL A 74 7.39 2.81 -11.75
C VAL A 74 6.30 2.98 -10.72
N LEU A 75 5.07 3.19 -11.20
CA LEU A 75 3.89 3.24 -10.35
C LEU A 75 3.46 1.82 -9.95
N PRO A 76 2.94 1.62 -8.72
CA PRO A 76 2.44 0.33 -8.29
C PRO A 76 1.20 -0.10 -9.08
N ARG A 77 0.87 -1.38 -9.00
CA ARG A 77 -0.34 -1.94 -9.62
C ARG A 77 -1.59 -1.20 -9.14
N GLY A 78 -2.47 -0.84 -10.06
CA GLY A 78 -3.73 -0.14 -9.76
C GLY A 78 -3.56 1.32 -9.34
N ALA A 79 -2.37 1.91 -9.42
CA ALA A 79 -2.17 3.33 -9.14
C ALA A 79 -2.71 4.23 -10.26
N ASN A 80 -2.67 3.77 -11.50
CA ASN A 80 -3.24 4.51 -12.63
C ASN A 80 -4.77 4.41 -12.62
N ILE A 81 -5.44 5.49 -12.26
CA ILE A 81 -6.90 5.54 -12.11
C ILE A 81 -7.61 5.48 -13.46
N ASN A 82 -6.94 5.91 -14.54
CA ASN A 82 -7.51 5.89 -15.88
C ASN A 82 -7.58 4.47 -16.47
N GLU A 83 -6.73 3.56 -16.00
CA GLU A 83 -6.73 2.15 -16.39
C GLU A 83 -7.42 1.29 -15.33
N LYS A 84 -8.75 1.22 -15.37
CA LYS A 84 -9.59 0.51 -14.39
C LYS A 84 -9.28 -0.99 -14.21
N THR A 85 -8.47 -1.59 -15.07
CA THR A 85 -8.20 -3.04 -15.10
C THR A 85 -6.73 -3.41 -15.15
N SER A 86 -5.81 -2.45 -15.04
CA SER A 86 -4.39 -2.77 -15.13
C SER A 86 -3.90 -3.44 -13.84
N PHE A 87 -3.77 -4.76 -13.90
CA PHE A 87 -3.02 -5.55 -12.90
C PHE A 87 -1.50 -5.40 -13.07
N SER A 88 -1.05 -4.69 -14.09
CA SER A 88 0.35 -4.41 -14.38
C SER A 88 0.85 -3.15 -13.65
N ARG A 89 2.15 -3.01 -13.51
CA ARG A 89 2.79 -1.78 -13.07
C ARG A 89 2.88 -0.83 -14.25
N THR A 90 2.62 0.45 -14.01
CA THR A 90 2.82 1.48 -15.04
C THR A 90 4.26 1.97 -14.97
N ILE A 91 5.02 1.77 -16.05
CA ILE A 91 6.40 2.22 -16.20
C ILE A 91 6.38 3.45 -17.09
N ILE A 92 6.97 4.54 -16.63
CA ILE A 92 7.02 5.83 -17.31
C ILE A 92 8.49 6.23 -17.41
N ASN A 93 8.99 6.47 -18.61
CA ASN A 93 10.32 7.01 -18.80
C ASN A 93 10.33 8.49 -18.44
N THR A 94 11.36 8.94 -17.73
CA THR A 94 11.43 10.34 -17.27
C THR A 94 11.50 11.35 -18.40
N ASN A 95 12.16 10.99 -19.51
CA ASN A 95 12.24 11.81 -20.72
C ASN A 95 10.91 11.99 -21.47
N GLU A 96 9.91 11.17 -21.16
CA GLU A 96 8.56 11.26 -21.75
C GLU A 96 7.64 12.17 -20.94
N ILE A 97 8.05 12.62 -19.75
CA ILE A 97 7.21 13.40 -18.85
C ILE A 97 7.27 14.88 -19.25
N HIS A 98 6.12 15.46 -19.57
CA HIS A 98 5.97 16.87 -19.87
C HIS A 98 5.70 17.71 -18.62
N SER A 99 4.80 17.24 -17.74
CA SER A 99 4.42 17.98 -16.53
C SER A 99 3.74 17.11 -15.48
N ILE A 100 3.81 17.59 -14.22
CA ILE A 100 3.05 17.05 -13.09
C ILE A 100 2.13 18.14 -12.55
N LYS A 101 0.83 17.82 -12.40
CA LYS A 101 -0.16 18.68 -11.74
C LYS A 101 -0.78 17.93 -10.57
N SER A 102 -1.08 18.68 -9.49
CA SER A 102 -1.76 18.15 -8.32
C SER A 102 -3.08 18.90 -8.12
N GLU A 103 -4.17 18.17 -7.96
CA GLU A 103 -5.51 18.71 -7.80
C GLU A 103 -6.16 18.11 -6.55
N LEU A 104 -6.65 18.96 -5.65
CA LEU A 104 -7.39 18.53 -4.47
C LEU A 104 -8.84 18.22 -4.88
N HIS A 105 -9.23 16.97 -4.73
CA HIS A 105 -10.61 16.56 -4.85
C HIS A 105 -11.26 16.60 -3.46
N LYS A 106 -12.18 17.53 -3.25
CA LYS A 106 -12.92 17.65 -2.00
C LYS A 106 -13.91 16.49 -1.90
N GLY A 107 -13.80 15.73 -0.83
CA GLY A 107 -14.80 14.73 -0.46
C GLY A 107 -16.08 15.38 0.05
N ASP A 108 -17.14 14.59 0.14
CA ASP A 108 -18.42 15.02 0.74
C ASP A 108 -18.38 15.13 2.28
N GLY A 109 -17.25 14.80 2.89
CA GLY A 109 -16.96 14.94 4.31
C GLY A 109 -17.56 13.84 5.20
N ILE A 110 -18.53 13.07 4.71
CA ILE A 110 -19.19 12.00 5.47
C ILE A 110 -18.57 10.64 5.17
N ILE A 111 -18.38 10.32 3.90
CA ILE A 111 -17.88 9.02 3.44
C ILE A 111 -16.53 9.18 2.72
N ALA A 112 -16.37 10.22 1.92
CA ALA A 112 -15.16 10.50 1.16
C ALA A 112 -14.34 11.61 1.84
N LYS A 113 -13.04 11.32 2.08
CA LYS A 113 -12.08 12.32 2.55
C LYS A 113 -11.53 13.10 1.36
N ASP A 114 -11.09 14.32 1.65
CA ASP A 114 -10.32 15.11 0.68
C ASP A 114 -9.12 14.30 0.23
N THR A 115 -8.98 14.14 -1.09
CA THR A 115 -7.92 13.32 -1.69
C THR A 115 -7.17 14.15 -2.72
N LEU A 116 -5.86 14.18 -2.59
CA LEU A 116 -4.98 14.81 -3.55
C LEU A 116 -4.69 13.84 -4.69
N PHE A 117 -5.08 14.22 -5.90
CA PHE A 117 -4.78 13.50 -7.12
C PHE A 117 -3.63 14.17 -7.86
N HIS A 118 -2.76 13.34 -8.41
CA HIS A 118 -1.65 13.78 -9.23
C HIS A 118 -1.87 13.32 -10.66
N THR A 119 -1.62 14.19 -11.61
CA THR A 119 -1.72 13.89 -13.04
C THR A 119 -0.36 14.13 -13.67
N LEU A 120 0.25 13.05 -14.16
CA LEU A 120 1.39 13.11 -15.06
C LEU A 120 0.88 13.27 -16.48
N THR A 121 1.37 14.27 -17.18
CA THR A 121 1.13 14.46 -18.62
C THR A 121 2.41 14.08 -19.35
N LEU A 122 2.32 13.17 -20.31
CA LEU A 122 3.42 12.78 -21.16
C LEU A 122 3.53 13.68 -22.40
N ASN A 123 4.66 13.63 -23.08
CA ASN A 123 4.92 14.42 -24.29
C ASN A 123 3.97 14.09 -25.45
N ASP A 124 3.41 12.88 -25.48
CA ASP A 124 2.39 12.44 -26.44
C ASP A 124 0.97 12.90 -26.09
N GLY A 125 0.81 13.64 -24.98
CA GLY A 125 -0.49 14.10 -24.47
C GLY A 125 -1.21 13.09 -23.57
N THR A 126 -0.68 11.90 -23.38
CA THR A 126 -1.24 10.88 -22.47
C THR A 126 -1.23 11.41 -21.04
N ARG A 127 -2.34 11.21 -20.31
CA ARG A 127 -2.50 11.64 -18.92
C ARG A 127 -2.66 10.44 -18.02
N ILE A 128 -1.77 10.32 -17.01
CA ILE A 128 -1.78 9.26 -16.01
C ILE A 128 -2.18 9.89 -14.69
N LYS A 129 -3.38 9.56 -14.19
CA LYS A 129 -3.90 10.06 -12.92
C LYS A 129 -3.66 9.03 -11.81
N PHE A 130 -3.08 9.46 -10.69
CA PHE A 130 -2.76 8.59 -9.57
C PHE A 130 -2.88 9.34 -8.23
N THR A 131 -2.86 8.59 -7.13
CA THR A 131 -2.84 9.14 -5.76
C THR A 131 -1.68 8.56 -4.96
N LEU A 132 -1.12 9.36 -4.08
CA LEU A 132 -0.04 8.97 -3.16
C LEU A 132 -0.52 8.80 -1.72
N TYR A 133 -1.83 8.86 -1.48
CA TYR A 133 -2.43 8.76 -0.15
C TYR A 133 -1.92 7.55 0.68
N ALA A 134 -1.67 6.41 0.02
CA ALA A 134 -1.18 5.20 0.66
C ALA A 134 0.22 5.33 1.29
N TYR A 135 1.00 6.33 0.91
CA TYR A 135 2.38 6.53 1.38
C TYR A 135 2.48 7.46 2.60
N GLY A 136 1.40 8.22 2.89
CA GLY A 136 1.37 9.23 3.93
C GLY A 136 1.93 10.58 3.45
N LYS A 137 1.56 11.65 4.15
CA LYS A 137 1.80 13.02 3.71
C LYS A 137 3.28 13.36 3.52
N ASP A 138 4.12 12.97 4.48
CA ASP A 138 5.56 13.28 4.42
C ASP A 138 6.24 12.59 3.23
N ALA A 139 5.88 11.32 2.98
CA ALA A 139 6.39 10.58 1.83
C ALA A 139 5.80 11.08 0.50
N GLU A 140 4.55 11.55 0.50
CA GLU A 140 3.92 12.16 -0.67
C GLU A 140 4.68 13.41 -1.11
N ASP A 141 5.00 14.33 -0.18
CA ASP A 141 5.76 15.54 -0.46
C ASP A 141 7.17 15.21 -0.99
N GLU A 142 7.83 14.21 -0.41
CA GLU A 142 9.15 13.75 -0.85
C GLU A 142 9.10 13.12 -2.26
N ILE A 143 8.09 12.28 -2.52
CA ILE A 143 7.86 11.64 -3.83
C ILE A 143 7.64 12.71 -4.89
N LEU A 144 6.77 13.69 -4.61
CA LEU A 144 6.48 14.78 -5.54
C LEU A 144 7.69 15.66 -5.81
N ALA A 145 8.47 15.97 -4.78
CA ALA A 145 9.72 16.73 -4.93
C ALA A 145 10.73 15.95 -5.81
N ALA A 146 10.85 14.63 -5.59
CA ALA A 146 11.70 13.77 -6.41
C ALA A 146 11.24 13.69 -7.86
N MET A 147 9.92 13.55 -8.10
CA MET A 147 9.35 13.54 -9.46
C MET A 147 9.55 14.88 -10.18
N LYS A 148 9.31 16.02 -9.50
CA LYS A 148 9.49 17.35 -10.07
C LYS A 148 10.94 17.67 -10.41
N LYS A 149 11.89 17.05 -9.75
CA LYS A 149 13.32 17.24 -10.02
C LYS A 149 13.77 16.54 -11.31
N LEU A 150 12.98 15.60 -11.80
CA LEU A 150 13.27 14.81 -13.01
C LEU A 150 12.63 15.41 -14.28
N ILE A 151 11.83 16.46 -14.16
CA ILE A 151 11.16 17.22 -15.22
C ILE A 151 11.87 18.55 -15.40
#